data_fc2333b1737afa52d18e4a864739a101
#
_entry.id   fc2333b1737afa52d18e4a864739a101
#
_cell.length_a   1.000
_cell.length_b   1.000
_cell.length_c   1.000
_cell.angle_alpha   90.00
_cell.angle_beta   90.00
_cell.angle_gamma   90.00
#
_symmetry.space_group_name_H-M   'P 1'
#
loop_
_entity.id
_entity.type
_entity.pdbx_description
1 polymer ?
#
loop_
_entity_poly.entity_id
_entity_poly.type
_entity_poly.pdbx_seq_one_letter_code
_entity_poly.pdbx_strand_id
1 'polypeptide(L)'
;ISHYESLGIDPKCKTLLFSDGLDFARADELRKAFRDRVTVAFGIGTYIANDTCEEPLNIVMKTTACNGMDVAKISDTPGKEMCKNEEYVDYLTRCIKWRMEHDR
;
A
#
# COMPACT_ATOMS: atom_id res chain seq x y z
N ILE A 1 -5.20 -15.71 0.56
CA ILE A 1 -5.62 -16.91 -0.19
C ILE A 1 -6.75 -17.58 0.58
N SER A 2 -6.53 -18.03 1.81
CA SER A 2 -7.54 -18.74 2.63
C SER A 2 -8.89 -18.00 2.75
N HIS A 3 -8.86 -16.68 2.75
CA HIS A 3 -10.09 -15.87 2.73
C HIS A 3 -10.89 -16.07 1.43
N TYR A 4 -10.25 -16.13 0.26
CA TYR A 4 -10.96 -16.44 -0.98
C TYR A 4 -11.51 -17.87 -0.97
N GLU A 5 -10.72 -18.83 -0.49
CA GLU A 5 -11.14 -20.22 -0.37
C GLU A 5 -12.38 -20.36 0.55
N SER A 6 -12.41 -19.62 1.67
CA SER A 6 -13.58 -19.62 2.59
C SER A 6 -14.84 -19.01 1.98
N LEU A 7 -14.70 -18.16 0.95
CA LEU A 7 -15.80 -17.60 0.18
C LEU A 7 -16.19 -18.45 -1.05
N GLY A 8 -15.54 -19.59 -1.27
CA GLY A 8 -15.75 -20.44 -2.45
C GLY A 8 -15.19 -19.83 -3.74
N ILE A 9 -14.26 -18.89 -3.65
CA ILE A 9 -13.61 -18.24 -4.78
C ILE A 9 -12.27 -18.92 -5.03
N ASP A 10 -12.04 -19.39 -6.28
CA ASP A 10 -10.73 -19.91 -6.66
C ASP A 10 -9.67 -18.81 -6.64
N PRO A 11 -8.66 -18.87 -5.76
CA PRO A 11 -7.60 -17.87 -5.69
C PRO A 11 -6.80 -17.73 -6.99
N LYS A 12 -6.75 -18.77 -7.83
CA LYS A 12 -6.05 -18.75 -9.12
C LYS A 12 -6.64 -17.77 -10.12
N CYS A 13 -7.93 -17.42 -9.97
CA CYS A 13 -8.55 -16.38 -10.78
C CYS A 13 -8.27 -14.95 -10.29
N LYS A 14 -7.49 -14.78 -9.23
CA LYS A 14 -7.12 -13.50 -8.64
C LYS A 14 -5.64 -13.23 -8.81
N THR A 15 -5.28 -11.95 -8.79
CA THR A 15 -3.87 -11.51 -8.78
C THR A 15 -3.53 -10.93 -7.41
N LEU A 16 -2.47 -11.46 -6.81
CA LEU A 16 -1.88 -10.93 -5.59
C LEU A 16 -0.68 -10.07 -5.96
N LEU A 17 -0.77 -8.78 -5.67
CA LEU A 17 0.29 -7.81 -5.93
C LEU A 17 1.11 -7.57 -4.66
N PHE A 18 2.40 -7.86 -4.71
CA PHE A 18 3.37 -7.46 -3.68
C PHE A 18 4.09 -6.20 -4.14
N SER A 19 4.13 -5.14 -3.33
CA SER A 19 4.66 -3.84 -3.78
C SER A 19 5.33 -3.01 -2.69
N ASP A 20 5.96 -3.63 -1.70
CA ASP A 20 6.68 -2.90 -0.67
C ASP A 20 8.04 -3.53 -0.39
N GLY A 21 9.12 -2.71 -0.49
CA GLY A 21 10.47 -3.10 -0.14
C GLY A 21 11.02 -4.30 -0.92
N LEU A 22 10.59 -4.51 -2.16
CA LEU A 22 11.00 -5.66 -2.95
C LEU A 22 12.25 -5.38 -3.77
N ASP A 23 13.14 -6.36 -3.76
CA ASP A 23 14.19 -6.60 -4.74
C ASP A 23 13.84 -7.80 -5.63
N PHE A 24 14.68 -8.10 -6.61
CA PHE A 24 14.46 -9.22 -7.53
C PHE A 24 14.58 -10.58 -6.84
N ALA A 25 15.47 -10.73 -5.86
CA ALA A 25 15.67 -11.99 -5.15
C ALA A 25 14.41 -12.32 -4.33
N ARG A 26 13.90 -11.33 -3.59
CA ARG A 26 12.68 -11.50 -2.80
C ARG A 26 11.44 -11.73 -3.66
N ALA A 27 11.35 -11.07 -4.80
CA ALA A 27 10.26 -11.29 -5.76
C ALA A 27 10.29 -12.73 -6.31
N ASP A 28 11.46 -13.29 -6.63
CA ASP A 28 11.58 -14.68 -7.09
C ASP A 28 11.23 -15.69 -5.99
N GLU A 29 11.62 -15.46 -4.74
CA GLU A 29 11.20 -16.28 -3.60
C GLU A 29 9.67 -16.31 -3.45
N LEU A 30 9.03 -15.14 -3.48
CA LEU A 30 7.58 -15.03 -3.39
C LEU A 30 6.89 -15.71 -4.60
N ARG A 31 7.41 -15.51 -5.80
CA ARG A 31 6.91 -16.20 -7.00
C ARG A 31 6.94 -17.72 -6.83
N LYS A 32 8.07 -18.27 -6.38
CA LYS A 32 8.21 -19.72 -6.13
C LYS A 32 7.23 -20.23 -5.08
N ALA A 33 7.00 -19.46 -4.02
CA ALA A 33 6.11 -19.84 -2.92
C ALA A 33 4.62 -19.85 -3.31
N PHE A 34 4.21 -18.98 -4.25
CA PHE A 34 2.78 -18.73 -4.51
C PHE A 34 2.30 -19.10 -5.91
N ARG A 35 3.19 -19.36 -6.90
CA ARG A 35 2.84 -19.59 -8.33
C ARG A 35 1.78 -20.65 -8.58
N ASP A 36 1.71 -21.67 -7.72
CA ASP A 36 0.77 -22.78 -7.87
C ASP A 36 -0.57 -22.53 -7.16
N ARG A 37 -0.67 -21.42 -6.40
CA ARG A 37 -1.82 -21.10 -5.55
C ARG A 37 -2.60 -19.85 -5.99
N VAL A 38 -1.92 -18.88 -6.61
CA VAL A 38 -2.50 -17.60 -7.01
C VAL A 38 -1.62 -16.97 -8.09
N THR A 39 -2.21 -16.16 -8.98
CA THR A 39 -1.42 -15.31 -9.88
C THR A 39 -0.72 -14.24 -9.05
N VAL A 40 0.60 -14.08 -9.21
CA VAL A 40 1.38 -13.07 -8.50
C VAL A 40 1.89 -11.99 -9.43
N ALA A 41 1.90 -10.76 -8.94
CA ALA A 41 2.51 -9.61 -9.59
C ALA A 41 3.38 -8.85 -8.56
N PHE A 42 4.36 -8.10 -9.04
CA PHE A 42 5.33 -7.41 -8.19
C PHE A 42 5.49 -5.96 -8.62
N GLY A 43 5.46 -5.05 -7.64
CA GLY A 43 5.87 -3.66 -7.82
C GLY A 43 7.25 -3.49 -7.19
N ILE A 44 8.28 -3.33 -8.00
CA ILE A 44 9.64 -3.04 -7.54
C ILE A 44 9.94 -1.60 -7.96
N GLY A 45 10.19 -0.74 -6.98
CA GLY A 45 10.45 0.69 -7.21
C GLY A 45 11.93 1.01 -7.17
N THR A 46 12.43 1.36 -5.99
CA THR A 46 13.80 1.82 -5.77
C THR A 46 14.85 0.89 -6.38
N TYR A 47 14.73 -0.41 -6.19
CA TYR A 47 15.70 -1.39 -6.69
C TYR A 47 15.70 -1.58 -8.21
N ILE A 48 14.72 -1.05 -8.96
CA ILE A 48 14.82 -0.96 -10.43
C ILE A 48 15.53 0.33 -10.83
N ALA A 49 15.23 1.44 -10.17
CA ALA A 49 15.73 2.76 -10.54
C ALA A 49 17.11 3.08 -9.93
N ASN A 50 17.41 2.50 -8.78
CA ASN A 50 18.61 2.78 -8.00
C ASN A 50 19.06 1.54 -7.21
N ASP A 51 19.54 0.50 -7.92
CA ASP A 51 20.18 -0.69 -7.33
C ASP A 51 21.69 -0.43 -7.22
N THR A 52 22.06 0.66 -6.57
CA THR A 52 23.43 1.09 -6.34
C THR A 52 23.70 1.23 -4.85
N CYS A 53 24.94 1.45 -4.45
CA CYS A 53 25.29 1.74 -3.07
C CYS A 53 24.95 3.18 -2.64
N GLU A 54 24.42 3.99 -3.56
CA GLU A 54 24.07 5.38 -3.30
C GLU A 54 22.69 5.47 -2.64
N GLU A 55 22.54 6.38 -1.68
CA GLU A 55 21.26 6.58 -1.00
C GLU A 55 20.24 7.21 -1.96
N PRO A 56 19.05 6.61 -2.13
CA PRO A 56 18.04 7.13 -3.05
C PRO A 56 17.44 8.44 -2.56
N LEU A 57 17.15 9.34 -3.50
CA LEU A 57 16.44 10.59 -3.26
C LEU A 57 14.95 10.33 -2.91
N ASN A 58 14.58 9.89 -1.78
CA ASN A 58 13.20 9.57 -1.38
C ASN A 58 12.22 10.75 -1.58
N ILE A 59 11.90 11.05 -2.83
CA ILE A 59 10.98 12.14 -3.20
C ILE A 59 9.55 11.62 -3.14
N VAL A 60 8.73 12.26 -2.31
CA VAL A 60 7.31 11.97 -2.20
C VAL A 60 6.52 13.27 -2.43
N MET A 61 5.58 13.22 -3.38
CA MET A 61 4.63 14.30 -3.62
C MET A 61 3.22 13.82 -3.29
N LYS A 62 2.48 14.63 -2.53
CA LYS A 62 1.07 14.38 -2.19
C LYS A 62 0.26 15.65 -2.39
N THR A 63 -0.98 15.51 -2.86
CA THR A 63 -1.94 16.61 -2.91
C THR A 63 -2.35 16.96 -1.49
N THR A 64 -2.28 18.23 -1.12
CA THR A 64 -2.69 18.73 0.20
C THR A 64 -3.93 19.61 0.15
N ALA A 65 -4.36 20.03 -1.05
CA ALA A 65 -5.62 20.73 -1.27
C ALA A 65 -6.15 20.46 -2.67
N CYS A 66 -7.48 20.43 -2.82
CA CYS A 66 -8.18 20.31 -4.09
C CYS A 66 -9.40 21.23 -4.07
N ASN A 67 -9.53 22.11 -5.07
CA ASN A 67 -10.62 23.07 -5.17
C ASN A 67 -10.84 23.92 -3.89
N GLY A 68 -9.76 24.32 -3.24
CA GLY A 68 -9.79 25.09 -1.99
C GLY A 68 -10.17 24.29 -0.74
N MET A 69 -10.35 22.99 -0.85
CA MET A 69 -10.61 22.09 0.28
C MET A 69 -9.34 21.30 0.64
N ASP A 70 -9.12 21.11 1.93
CA ASP A 70 -8.02 20.29 2.41
C ASP A 70 -8.21 18.83 2.00
N VAL A 71 -7.12 18.18 1.60
CA VAL A 71 -7.04 16.74 1.42
C VAL A 71 -5.84 16.19 2.19
N ALA A 72 -5.99 14.99 2.73
CA ALA A 72 -4.96 14.36 3.55
C ALA A 72 -4.65 12.94 3.06
N LYS A 73 -3.38 12.57 3.15
CA LYS A 73 -2.96 11.18 3.13
C LYS A 73 -2.72 10.74 4.57
N ILE A 74 -3.52 9.79 5.04
CA ILE A 74 -3.34 9.16 6.35
C ILE A 74 -2.53 7.87 6.20
N SER A 75 -1.73 7.51 7.19
CA SER A 75 -0.89 6.31 7.19
C SER A 75 -0.80 5.72 8.59
N ASP A 76 -0.73 4.39 8.67
CA ASP A 76 -0.43 3.68 9.91
C ASP A 76 1.05 3.81 10.30
N THR A 77 1.90 4.29 9.36
CA THR A 77 3.31 4.51 9.61
C THR A 77 3.53 5.97 10.03
N PRO A 78 4.04 6.25 11.23
CA PRO A 78 4.35 7.60 11.68
C PRO A 78 5.27 8.34 10.69
N GLY A 79 4.99 9.63 10.48
CA GLY A 79 5.76 10.48 9.57
C GLY A 79 5.44 10.30 8.08
N LYS A 80 4.51 9.43 7.74
CA LYS A 80 3.99 9.29 6.36
C LYS A 80 2.66 9.98 6.12
N GLU A 81 2.10 10.63 7.12
CA GLU A 81 0.96 11.53 6.95
C GLU A 81 1.39 12.78 6.18
N MET A 82 0.48 13.33 5.40
CA MET A 82 0.72 14.58 4.68
C MET A 82 -0.58 15.37 4.57
N CYS A 83 -0.64 16.46 5.33
CA CYS A 83 -1.67 17.49 5.25
C CYS A 83 -1.11 18.76 5.88
N LYS A 84 -1.57 19.93 5.44
CA LYS A 84 -1.21 21.22 6.05
C LYS A 84 -2.07 21.57 7.26
N ASN A 85 -3.22 20.92 7.41
CA ASN A 85 -4.24 21.20 8.42
C ASN A 85 -4.35 19.98 9.36
N GLU A 86 -3.73 20.09 10.53
CA GLU A 86 -3.73 19.01 11.54
C GLU A 86 -5.16 18.74 12.08
N GLU A 87 -5.98 19.79 12.26
CA GLU A 87 -7.37 19.63 12.71
C GLU A 87 -8.18 18.81 11.72
N TYR A 88 -7.92 18.99 10.42
CA TYR A 88 -8.56 18.18 9.38
C TYR A 88 -8.10 16.72 9.41
N VAL A 89 -6.83 16.44 9.68
CA VAL A 89 -6.32 15.08 9.87
C VAL A 89 -6.99 14.38 11.04
N ASP A 90 -7.12 15.06 12.17
CA ASP A 90 -7.81 14.56 13.36
C ASP A 90 -9.29 14.27 13.09
N TYR A 91 -9.97 15.20 12.43
CA TYR A 91 -11.36 15.00 12.01
C TYR A 91 -11.51 13.77 11.12
N LEU A 92 -10.70 13.67 10.08
CA LEU A 92 -10.74 12.58 9.11
C LEU A 92 -10.43 11.22 9.77
N THR A 93 -9.45 11.20 10.67
CA THR A 93 -9.09 9.99 11.43
C THR A 93 -10.24 9.51 12.30
N ARG A 94 -10.97 10.43 12.96
CA ARG A 94 -12.16 10.09 13.75
C ARG A 94 -13.28 9.54 12.87
N CYS A 95 -13.51 10.15 11.70
CA CYS A 95 -14.51 9.68 10.75
C CYS A 95 -14.20 8.25 10.24
N ILE A 96 -12.94 7.97 9.91
CA ILE A 96 -12.51 6.64 9.46
C ILE A 96 -12.69 5.60 10.57
N LYS A 97 -12.22 5.89 11.78
CA LYS A 97 -12.39 4.98 12.93
C LYS A 97 -13.86 4.68 13.20
N TRP A 98 -14.70 5.71 13.24
CA TRP A 98 -16.13 5.53 13.43
C TRP A 98 -16.74 4.61 12.37
N ARG A 99 -16.37 4.82 11.11
CA ARG A 99 -16.88 4.01 10.00
C ARG A 99 -16.42 2.55 10.10
N MET A 100 -15.17 2.30 10.42
CA MET A 100 -14.64 0.94 10.62
C MET A 100 -15.35 0.17 11.74
N GLU A 101 -15.89 0.88 12.75
CA GLU A 101 -16.62 0.31 13.87
C GLU A 101 -18.09 0.01 13.52
N HIS A 102 -18.69 0.76 12.58
CA HIS A 102 -20.14 0.72 12.28
C HIS A 102 -20.50 0.12 10.91
N ASP A 103 -19.55 -0.03 9.99
CA ASP A 103 -19.73 -0.69 8.68
C ASP A 103 -19.42 -2.21 8.77
N ARG A 104 -20.08 -2.92 9.69
CA ARG A 104 -20.04 -4.39 9.75
C ARG A 104 -21.30 -5.01 9.21
#